data_0dfb9b3048bd9002037655429109e07b
#
_entry.id   0dfb9b3048bd9002037655429109e07b
#
_cell.length_a   1.000
_cell.length_b   1.000
_cell.length_c   1.000
_cell.angle_alpha   90.00
_cell.angle_beta   90.00
_cell.angle_gamma   90.00
#
_symmetry.space_group_name_H-M   'P 1'
#
loop_
_entity.id
_entity.type
_entity.pdbx_description
1 polymer ?
#
loop_
_entity_poly.entity_id
_entity_poly.type
_entity_poly.pdbx_seq_one_letter_code
_entity_poly.pdbx_strand_id
1 'polypeptide(L)'
;MKHLAILGAGPIGLEAALAAAQAGLSFTLYEAAPDVAGNVRSWGHVQLFTPWSMNVSPRVRAALSVAGHTVPDGEDCPTGGELVELVFEPLARLPDIAPNMRYDRRVVEVGREGLLKSDEIGTGVRGQSRFRLLVKDQKGRESVEFADVVLDCTGTYDNPNALGRGGIRAPGEADAAEYIIRQIPDFHAPLVTGDAPGWGGLRILLVGAGHSAQTAARDLAGLVARVPDTRVTWAIRASEPTFG
;
A
#
# COMPACT_ATOMS: atom_id res chain seq x y z
N MET A 1 10.87 11.33 26.96
CA MET A 1 11.39 10.78 25.69
C MET A 1 10.35 11.13 24.61
N LYS A 2 10.76 11.57 23.43
CA LYS A 2 9.81 11.88 22.35
C LYS A 2 9.19 10.59 21.81
N HIS A 3 7.89 10.65 21.52
CA HIS A 3 7.11 9.53 21.01
C HIS A 3 6.75 9.73 19.53
N LEU A 4 6.96 8.70 18.70
CA LEU A 4 6.64 8.70 17.28
C LEU A 4 5.32 7.96 17.03
N ALA A 5 4.44 8.54 16.25
CA ALA A 5 3.34 7.84 15.60
C ALA A 5 3.73 7.55 14.15
N ILE A 6 3.76 6.27 13.78
CA ILE A 6 4.01 5.82 12.41
C ILE A 6 2.67 5.35 11.86
N LEU A 7 2.22 5.92 10.74
CA LEU A 7 0.91 5.64 10.15
C LEU A 7 1.07 4.73 8.94
N GLY A 8 0.48 3.53 9.01
CA GLY A 8 0.55 2.49 7.98
C GLY A 8 1.69 1.50 8.20
N ALA A 9 1.37 0.22 8.30
CA ALA A 9 2.32 -0.90 8.44
C ALA A 9 2.65 -1.55 7.09
N GLY A 10 2.77 -0.75 6.06
CA GLY A 10 3.32 -1.14 4.76
C GLY A 10 4.87 -1.15 4.79
N PRO A 11 5.51 -1.33 3.62
CA PRO A 11 6.98 -1.43 3.52
C PRO A 11 7.72 -0.29 4.22
N ILE A 12 7.29 0.95 3.99
CA ILE A 12 7.96 2.15 4.53
C ILE A 12 7.70 2.30 6.03
N GLY A 13 6.48 1.99 6.50
CA GLY A 13 6.17 2.07 7.93
C GLY A 13 6.93 1.03 8.76
N LEU A 14 7.08 -0.17 8.24
CA LEU A 14 7.88 -1.22 8.88
C LEU A 14 9.37 -0.88 8.91
N GLU A 15 9.90 -0.33 7.83
CA GLU A 15 11.29 0.18 7.78
C GLU A 15 11.50 1.29 8.80
N ALA A 16 10.55 2.23 8.91
CA ALA A 16 10.59 3.31 9.89
C ALA A 16 10.50 2.78 11.34
N ALA A 17 9.65 1.78 11.59
CA ALA A 17 9.53 1.14 12.89
C ALA A 17 10.83 0.43 13.29
N LEU A 18 11.44 -0.31 12.37
CA LEU A 18 12.75 -0.95 12.60
C LEU A 18 13.83 0.09 12.90
N ALA A 19 13.87 1.18 12.14
CA ALA A 19 14.81 2.27 12.39
C ALA A 19 14.61 2.92 13.76
N ALA A 20 13.35 3.14 14.16
CA ALA A 20 13.03 3.70 15.46
C ALA A 20 13.42 2.75 16.60
N ALA A 21 13.14 1.46 16.47
CA ALA A 21 13.53 0.44 17.43
C ALA A 21 15.07 0.40 17.63
N GLN A 22 15.82 0.35 16.53
CA GLN A 22 17.29 0.34 16.56
C GLN A 22 17.89 1.62 17.16
N ALA A 23 17.20 2.75 17.00
CA ALA A 23 17.60 4.02 17.61
C ALA A 23 17.13 4.18 19.07
N GLY A 24 16.45 3.20 19.66
CA GLY A 24 15.92 3.26 21.02
C GLY A 24 14.80 4.29 21.19
N LEU A 25 14.09 4.63 20.12
CA LEU A 25 13.01 5.61 20.15
C LEU A 25 11.68 4.94 20.54
N SER A 26 10.87 5.66 21.33
CA SER A 26 9.50 5.23 21.62
C SER A 26 8.60 5.49 20.41
N PHE A 27 7.82 4.47 19.98
CA PHE A 27 6.90 4.63 18.85
C PHE A 27 5.64 3.78 19.00
N THR A 28 4.62 4.14 18.24
CA THR A 28 3.44 3.33 17.96
C THR A 28 3.24 3.28 16.45
N LEU A 29 3.06 2.10 15.89
CA LEU A 29 2.76 1.88 14.48
C LEU A 29 1.27 1.52 14.33
N TYR A 30 0.52 2.37 13.65
CA TYR A 30 -0.91 2.21 13.40
C TYR A 30 -1.15 1.58 12.03
N GLU A 31 -1.93 0.51 11.98
CA GLU A 31 -2.37 -0.13 10.76
C GLU A 31 -3.90 -0.18 10.71
N ALA A 32 -4.46 0.27 9.61
CA ALA A 32 -5.91 0.29 9.42
C ALA A 32 -6.50 -1.10 9.16
N ALA A 33 -5.70 -2.01 8.59
CA ALA A 33 -6.07 -3.39 8.34
C ALA A 33 -5.91 -4.26 9.61
N PRO A 34 -6.55 -5.44 9.66
CA PRO A 34 -6.38 -6.40 10.76
C PRO A 34 -4.98 -7.03 10.79
N ASP A 35 -4.24 -6.96 9.68
CA ASP A 35 -2.92 -7.54 9.52
C ASP A 35 -1.94 -6.54 8.90
N VAL A 36 -0.64 -6.82 9.05
CA VAL A 36 0.45 -6.06 8.44
C VAL A 36 0.33 -6.02 6.92
N ALA A 37 0.71 -4.90 6.33
CA ALA A 37 0.76 -4.69 4.88
C ALA A 37 -0.59 -4.90 4.15
N GLY A 38 -1.70 -4.42 4.74
CA GLY A 38 -3.04 -4.62 4.22
C GLY A 38 -3.20 -4.30 2.72
N ASN A 39 -2.66 -3.17 2.27
CA ASN A 39 -2.68 -2.81 0.84
C ASN A 39 -1.88 -3.79 -0.03
N VAL A 40 -0.71 -4.26 0.42
CA VAL A 40 0.11 -5.22 -0.34
C VAL A 40 -0.62 -6.57 -0.46
N ARG A 41 -1.29 -7.00 0.61
CA ARG A 41 -2.11 -8.22 0.60
C ARG A 41 -3.23 -8.16 -0.43
N SER A 42 -3.85 -7.00 -0.63
CA SER A 42 -4.95 -6.84 -1.60
C SER A 42 -4.52 -7.09 -3.05
N TRP A 43 -3.25 -6.94 -3.37
CA TRP A 43 -2.67 -7.27 -4.67
C TRP A 43 -1.54 -8.33 -4.56
N GLY A 44 -1.62 -9.20 -3.58
CA GLY A 44 -0.62 -10.23 -3.30
C GLY A 44 -0.33 -11.17 -4.47
N HIS A 45 -1.28 -11.38 -5.39
CA HIS A 45 -1.12 -12.16 -6.62
C HIS A 45 -0.26 -11.47 -7.68
N VAL A 46 -0.04 -10.16 -7.58
CA VAL A 46 0.67 -9.39 -8.60
C VAL A 46 2.18 -9.60 -8.44
N GLN A 47 2.85 -10.02 -9.52
CA GLN A 47 4.30 -10.05 -9.59
C GLN A 47 4.84 -8.63 -9.79
N LEU A 48 5.81 -8.23 -8.95
CA LEU A 48 6.50 -6.96 -9.07
C LEU A 48 7.39 -6.96 -10.34
N PHE A 49 7.77 -5.77 -10.75
CA PHE A 49 8.75 -5.56 -11.83
C PHE A 49 10.14 -5.19 -11.28
N THR A 50 10.29 -5.16 -9.96
CA THR A 50 11.55 -4.94 -9.26
C THR A 50 12.01 -6.24 -8.59
N PRO A 51 13.31 -6.57 -8.65
CA PRO A 51 13.84 -7.81 -8.08
C PRO A 51 13.94 -7.77 -6.55
N TRP A 52 14.16 -8.93 -5.94
CA TRP A 52 14.37 -9.05 -4.49
C TRP A 52 15.48 -8.13 -3.96
N SER A 53 16.55 -7.95 -4.73
CA SER A 53 17.67 -7.07 -4.40
C SER A 53 17.26 -5.61 -4.19
N MET A 54 16.18 -5.16 -4.84
CA MET A 54 15.67 -3.79 -4.76
C MET A 54 14.52 -3.63 -3.76
N ASN A 55 13.78 -4.71 -3.45
CA ASN A 55 12.56 -4.63 -2.65
C ASN A 55 12.80 -4.73 -1.14
N VAL A 56 13.97 -5.18 -0.71
CA VAL A 56 14.29 -5.36 0.71
C VAL A 56 15.57 -4.62 1.06
N SER A 57 15.48 -3.68 2.00
CA SER A 57 16.62 -2.89 2.44
C SER A 57 17.69 -3.74 3.13
N PRO A 58 18.97 -3.32 3.10
CA PRO A 58 20.03 -3.98 3.89
C PRO A 58 19.72 -4.05 5.38
N ARG A 59 19.05 -3.04 5.93
CA ARG A 59 18.63 -2.99 7.33
C ARG A 59 17.65 -4.10 7.67
N VAL A 60 16.60 -4.26 6.86
CA VAL A 60 15.59 -5.30 7.03
C VAL A 60 16.21 -6.69 6.86
N ARG A 61 17.05 -6.90 5.85
CA ARG A 61 17.77 -8.16 5.65
C ARG A 61 18.61 -8.54 6.88
N ALA A 62 19.39 -7.60 7.41
CA ALA A 62 20.21 -7.83 8.58
C ALA A 62 19.37 -8.19 9.81
N ALA A 63 18.29 -7.45 10.08
CA ALA A 63 17.41 -7.71 11.22
C ALA A 63 16.73 -9.08 11.14
N LEU A 64 16.20 -9.44 9.96
CA LEU A 64 15.55 -10.73 9.75
C LEU A 64 16.57 -11.89 9.83
N SER A 65 17.77 -11.73 9.28
CA SER A 65 18.83 -12.71 9.38
C SER A 65 19.22 -13.00 10.84
N VAL A 66 19.37 -11.94 11.67
CA VAL A 66 19.63 -12.09 13.11
C VAL A 66 18.50 -12.83 13.82
N ALA A 67 17.26 -12.65 13.38
CA ALA A 67 16.08 -13.34 13.90
C ALA A 67 15.91 -14.77 13.33
N GLY A 68 16.83 -15.25 12.49
CA GLY A 68 16.80 -16.61 11.93
C GLY A 68 15.91 -16.75 10.68
N HIS A 69 15.48 -15.66 10.05
CA HIS A 69 14.72 -15.70 8.82
C HIS A 69 15.62 -15.53 7.59
N THR A 70 15.36 -16.36 6.56
CA THR A 70 16.02 -16.23 5.26
C THR A 70 15.16 -15.38 4.34
N VAL A 71 15.72 -14.25 3.86
CA VAL A 71 15.07 -13.39 2.90
C VAL A 71 15.69 -13.66 1.52
N PRO A 72 14.89 -13.97 0.50
CA PRO A 72 15.41 -14.13 -0.86
C PRO A 72 16.17 -12.89 -1.35
N ASP A 73 17.15 -13.11 -2.22
CA ASP A 73 17.95 -12.06 -2.84
C ASP A 73 18.11 -12.33 -4.34
N GLY A 74 18.71 -11.40 -5.07
CA GLY A 74 18.99 -11.55 -6.49
C GLY A 74 17.95 -10.89 -7.39
N GLU A 75 17.95 -11.32 -8.66
CA GLU A 75 17.26 -10.63 -9.77
C GLU A 75 15.83 -11.16 -10.03
N ASP A 76 15.40 -12.19 -9.33
CA ASP A 76 14.03 -12.67 -9.43
C ASP A 76 13.05 -11.66 -8.81
N CYS A 77 11.90 -11.47 -9.45
CA CYS A 77 10.89 -10.53 -9.01
C CYS A 77 9.85 -11.24 -8.15
N PRO A 78 9.65 -10.79 -6.88
CA PRO A 78 8.64 -11.36 -6.01
C PRO A 78 7.21 -10.99 -6.42
N THR A 79 6.26 -11.76 -5.93
CA THR A 79 4.87 -11.31 -5.83
C THR A 79 4.66 -10.46 -4.57
N GLY A 80 3.55 -9.70 -4.52
CA GLY A 80 3.16 -8.99 -3.29
C GLY A 80 2.95 -9.95 -2.11
N GLY A 81 2.41 -11.14 -2.36
CA GLY A 81 2.20 -12.18 -1.35
C GLY A 81 3.50 -12.70 -0.76
N GLU A 82 4.49 -12.99 -1.59
CA GLU A 82 5.83 -13.41 -1.14
C GLU A 82 6.53 -12.35 -0.30
N LEU A 83 6.40 -11.06 -0.67
CA LEU A 83 6.92 -9.97 0.17
C LEU A 83 6.24 -9.94 1.54
N VAL A 84 4.93 -10.14 1.59
CA VAL A 84 4.21 -10.19 2.87
C VAL A 84 4.68 -11.35 3.71
N GLU A 85 4.70 -12.55 3.16
CA GLU A 85 5.03 -13.79 3.88
C GLU A 85 6.49 -13.83 4.34
N LEU A 86 7.42 -13.48 3.45
CA LEU A 86 8.85 -13.68 3.68
C LEU A 86 9.54 -12.48 4.32
N VAL A 87 8.90 -11.29 4.28
CA VAL A 87 9.53 -10.06 4.78
C VAL A 87 8.66 -9.34 5.81
N PHE A 88 7.42 -8.96 5.44
CA PHE A 88 6.66 -8.02 6.28
C PHE A 88 6.08 -8.68 7.53
N GLU A 89 5.57 -9.90 7.44
CA GLU A 89 5.12 -10.65 8.61
C GLU A 89 6.25 -10.98 9.58
N PRO A 90 7.38 -11.53 9.15
CA PRO A 90 8.49 -11.76 10.04
C PRO A 90 9.01 -10.47 10.70
N LEU A 91 9.10 -9.38 9.93
CA LEU A 91 9.55 -8.08 10.44
C LEU A 91 8.59 -7.53 11.51
N ALA A 92 7.28 -7.60 11.28
CA ALA A 92 6.27 -7.15 12.23
C ALA A 92 6.25 -7.97 13.52
N ARG A 93 6.74 -9.22 13.50
CA ARG A 93 6.82 -10.13 14.65
C ARG A 93 8.11 -9.97 15.47
N LEU A 94 9.07 -9.15 15.03
CA LEU A 94 10.28 -8.91 15.81
C LEU A 94 9.95 -8.38 17.21
N PRO A 95 10.67 -8.82 18.26
CA PRO A 95 10.38 -8.45 19.66
C PRO A 95 10.34 -6.95 19.93
N ASP A 96 11.14 -6.18 19.19
CA ASP A 96 11.21 -4.73 19.33
C ASP A 96 10.11 -3.98 18.54
N ILE A 97 9.41 -4.66 17.64
CA ILE A 97 8.36 -4.08 16.78
C ILE A 97 6.97 -4.51 17.24
N ALA A 98 6.74 -5.80 17.41
CA ALA A 98 5.43 -6.38 17.70
C ALA A 98 4.66 -5.70 18.86
N PRO A 99 5.26 -5.36 20.01
CA PRO A 99 4.55 -4.72 21.12
C PRO A 99 4.01 -3.32 20.76
N ASN A 100 4.60 -2.67 19.76
CA ASN A 100 4.28 -1.31 19.34
C ASN A 100 3.27 -1.25 18.19
N MET A 101 2.85 -2.40 17.64
CA MET A 101 1.86 -2.50 16.57
C MET A 101 0.44 -2.28 17.11
N ARG A 102 -0.37 -1.55 16.35
CA ARG A 102 -1.81 -1.35 16.61
C ARG A 102 -2.57 -1.61 15.33
N TYR A 103 -3.06 -2.84 15.17
CA TYR A 103 -3.92 -3.24 14.07
C TYR A 103 -5.35 -2.76 14.28
N ASP A 104 -6.13 -2.69 13.19
CA ASP A 104 -7.51 -2.22 13.20
C ASP A 104 -7.63 -0.82 13.82
N ARG A 105 -6.64 0.03 13.54
CA ARG A 105 -6.55 1.39 14.01
C ARG A 105 -6.24 2.33 12.87
N ARG A 106 -7.29 2.94 12.32
CA ARG A 106 -7.17 3.95 11.29
C ARG A 106 -7.01 5.32 11.91
N VAL A 107 -5.89 5.98 11.67
CA VAL A 107 -5.74 7.40 11.96
C VAL A 107 -6.49 8.17 10.88
N VAL A 108 -7.55 8.90 11.27
CA VAL A 108 -8.45 9.59 10.33
C VAL A 108 -8.14 11.07 10.22
N GLU A 109 -7.60 11.66 11.28
CA GLU A 109 -7.20 13.07 11.31
C GLU A 109 -5.93 13.26 12.15
N VAL A 110 -5.11 14.22 11.73
CA VAL A 110 -3.90 14.65 12.44
C VAL A 110 -3.90 16.18 12.53
N GLY A 111 -3.79 16.70 13.75
CA GLY A 111 -3.70 18.13 14.02
C GLY A 111 -2.64 18.44 15.08
N ARG A 112 -2.43 19.72 15.37
CA ARG A 112 -1.62 20.15 16.52
C ARG A 112 -2.50 20.34 17.73
N GLU A 113 -2.07 19.87 18.89
CA GLU A 113 -2.79 20.04 20.14
C GLU A 113 -2.93 21.53 20.47
N GLY A 114 -4.19 21.99 20.66
CA GLY A 114 -4.50 23.35 21.05
C GLY A 114 -4.31 24.43 19.96
N LEU A 115 -3.98 24.04 18.72
CA LEU A 115 -3.75 24.98 17.61
C LEU A 115 -4.67 24.69 16.43
N LEU A 116 -5.32 25.72 15.91
CA LEU A 116 -6.04 25.66 14.66
C LEU A 116 -5.06 25.60 13.45
N LYS A 117 -5.59 25.28 12.28
CA LYS A 117 -4.80 25.21 11.05
C LYS A 117 -4.07 26.53 10.74
N SER A 118 -4.68 27.66 11.06
CA SER A 118 -4.18 29.01 10.83
C SER A 118 -3.28 29.57 11.92
N ASP A 119 -3.20 28.89 13.09
CA ASP A 119 -2.48 29.43 14.24
C ASP A 119 -0.98 29.14 14.15
N GLU A 120 -0.17 30.11 14.58
CA GLU A 120 1.28 29.96 14.76
C GLU A 120 2.01 29.42 13.51
N ILE A 121 1.57 29.76 12.29
CA ILE A 121 2.19 29.33 11.04
C ILE A 121 3.62 29.87 10.97
N GLY A 122 4.59 28.95 10.78
CA GLY A 122 6.01 29.30 10.65
C GLY A 122 6.71 29.68 11.95
N THR A 123 6.06 29.56 13.11
CA THR A 123 6.67 29.88 14.42
C THR A 123 7.19 28.64 15.12
N GLY A 124 8.12 28.85 16.08
CA GLY A 124 8.64 27.78 16.95
C GLY A 124 7.54 27.20 17.89
N VAL A 125 6.53 27.97 18.23
CA VAL A 125 5.41 27.55 19.10
C VAL A 125 4.69 26.36 18.46
N ARG A 126 4.34 26.44 17.16
CA ARG A 126 3.70 25.36 16.43
C ARG A 126 4.56 24.09 16.40
N GLY A 127 5.89 24.23 16.29
CA GLY A 127 6.82 23.11 16.30
C GLY A 127 6.92 22.40 17.65
N GLN A 128 6.62 23.08 18.76
CA GLN A 128 6.67 22.54 20.12
C GLN A 128 5.37 21.85 20.54
N SER A 129 4.23 22.19 19.90
CA SER A 129 2.94 21.56 20.19
C SER A 129 2.95 20.10 19.71
N ARG A 130 2.45 19.18 20.54
CA ARG A 130 2.30 17.78 20.18
C ARG A 130 1.30 17.60 19.02
N PHE A 131 1.40 16.49 18.33
CA PHE A 131 0.35 16.05 17.43
C PHE A 131 -0.78 15.39 18.22
N ARG A 132 -2.00 15.71 17.84
CA ARG A 132 -3.23 15.07 18.25
C ARG A 132 -3.77 14.25 17.10
N LEU A 133 -3.97 12.96 17.31
CA LEU A 133 -4.45 12.01 16.31
C LEU A 133 -5.87 11.58 16.68
N LEU A 134 -6.78 11.62 15.73
CA LEU A 134 -8.08 10.95 15.86
C LEU A 134 -7.95 9.55 15.26
N VAL A 135 -8.13 8.54 16.11
CA VAL A 135 -7.96 7.13 15.74
C VAL A 135 -9.31 6.43 15.81
N LYS A 136 -9.65 5.67 14.79
CA LYS A 136 -10.88 4.92 14.65
C LYS A 136 -10.64 3.42 14.63
N ASP A 137 -11.37 2.64 15.42
CA ASP A 137 -11.30 1.19 15.42
C ASP A 137 -12.28 0.56 14.40
N GLN A 138 -12.22 -0.77 14.23
CA GLN A 138 -13.12 -1.52 13.33
C GLN A 138 -14.61 -1.36 13.67
N LYS A 139 -14.94 -1.09 14.93
CA LYS A 139 -16.34 -0.88 15.38
C LYS A 139 -16.79 0.56 15.18
N GLY A 140 -15.95 1.41 14.55
CA GLY A 140 -16.24 2.81 14.34
C GLY A 140 -16.07 3.69 15.57
N ARG A 141 -15.54 3.17 16.69
CA ARG A 141 -15.31 3.96 17.91
C ARG A 141 -14.05 4.79 17.72
N GLU A 142 -14.15 6.04 18.13
CA GLU A 142 -13.08 7.00 18.01
C GLU A 142 -12.38 7.24 19.36
N SER A 143 -11.07 7.43 19.30
CA SER A 143 -10.22 7.79 20.43
C SER A 143 -9.22 8.86 20.00
N VAL A 144 -8.71 9.61 20.98
CA VAL A 144 -7.67 10.62 20.77
C VAL A 144 -6.37 10.10 21.33
N GLU A 145 -5.32 10.14 20.51
CA GLU A 145 -3.96 9.80 20.90
C GLU A 145 -3.00 10.95 20.59
N PHE A 146 -1.81 10.93 21.16
CA PHE A 146 -0.85 12.04 21.06
C PHE A 146 0.53 11.50 20.69
N ALA A 147 1.27 12.29 19.87
CA ALA A 147 2.65 12.02 19.52
C ALA A 147 3.45 13.32 19.39
N ASP A 148 4.75 13.24 19.57
CA ASP A 148 5.66 14.37 19.33
C ASP A 148 6.04 14.50 17.85
N VAL A 149 6.08 13.37 17.15
CA VAL A 149 6.39 13.26 15.73
C VAL A 149 5.40 12.32 15.07
N VAL A 150 4.99 12.64 13.85
CA VAL A 150 4.16 11.77 13.00
C VAL A 150 4.94 11.47 11.72
N LEU A 151 5.04 10.20 11.39
CA LEU A 151 5.54 9.72 10.10
C LEU A 151 4.36 9.15 9.32
N ASP A 152 3.97 9.85 8.25
CA ASP A 152 2.92 9.37 7.34
C ASP A 152 3.53 8.40 6.33
N CYS A 153 3.26 7.11 6.54
CA CYS A 153 3.67 5.99 5.69
C CYS A 153 2.47 5.28 5.05
N THR A 154 1.32 5.96 4.96
CA THR A 154 0.06 5.37 4.45
C THR A 154 0.06 5.10 2.95
N GLY A 155 1.01 5.68 2.21
CA GLY A 155 1.08 5.56 0.76
C GLY A 155 -0.04 6.30 0.05
N THR A 156 -0.26 5.97 -1.22
CA THR A 156 -1.24 6.65 -2.08
C THR A 156 -2.28 5.68 -2.65
N TYR A 157 -2.36 4.47 -2.13
CA TYR A 157 -3.14 3.38 -2.72
C TYR A 157 -4.65 3.67 -2.73
N ASP A 158 -5.15 4.32 -1.68
CA ASP A 158 -6.56 4.74 -1.56
C ASP A 158 -6.88 6.02 -2.36
N ASN A 159 -5.89 6.60 -3.05
CA ASN A 159 -6.05 7.81 -3.86
C ASN A 159 -5.61 7.57 -5.31
N PRO A 160 -6.35 6.75 -6.08
CA PRO A 160 -6.01 6.42 -7.45
C PRO A 160 -6.13 7.62 -8.38
N ASN A 161 -5.31 7.63 -9.44
CA ASN A 161 -5.37 8.66 -10.47
C ASN A 161 -6.72 8.64 -11.20
N ALA A 162 -7.26 9.83 -11.49
CA ALA A 162 -8.42 9.98 -12.36
C ALA A 162 -8.06 9.69 -13.83
N LEU A 163 -9.04 9.30 -14.63
CA LEU A 163 -8.86 9.01 -16.07
C LEU A 163 -8.75 10.28 -16.92
N GLY A 164 -9.27 11.42 -16.43
CA GLY A 164 -9.30 12.67 -17.17
C GLY A 164 -7.94 13.39 -17.20
N ARG A 165 -7.86 14.37 -18.07
CA ARG A 165 -6.64 15.19 -18.24
C ARG A 165 -6.38 16.04 -17.01
N GLY A 166 -5.10 16.26 -16.68
CA GLY A 166 -4.70 17.11 -15.57
C GLY A 166 -5.02 16.56 -14.17
N GLY A 167 -5.31 15.26 -14.05
CA GLY A 167 -5.58 14.63 -12.76
C GLY A 167 -7.00 14.85 -12.24
N ILE A 168 -7.92 15.38 -13.05
CA ILE A 168 -9.34 15.49 -12.72
C ILE A 168 -10.15 14.38 -13.40
N ARG A 169 -11.33 14.08 -12.88
CA ARG A 169 -12.20 13.05 -13.46
C ARG A 169 -12.65 13.41 -14.87
N ALA A 170 -12.73 12.43 -15.75
CA ALA A 170 -13.36 12.58 -17.04
C ALA A 170 -14.91 12.73 -16.89
N PRO A 171 -15.60 13.40 -17.81
CA PRO A 171 -17.05 13.41 -17.82
C PRO A 171 -17.60 11.97 -17.81
N GLY A 172 -18.54 11.68 -16.89
CA GLY A 172 -19.14 10.37 -16.71
C GLY A 172 -18.29 9.36 -15.90
N GLU A 173 -17.06 9.69 -15.52
CA GLU A 173 -16.20 8.77 -14.74
C GLU A 173 -16.79 8.46 -13.35
N ALA A 174 -17.47 9.41 -12.72
CA ALA A 174 -18.12 9.18 -11.44
C ALA A 174 -19.32 8.23 -11.57
N ASP A 175 -20.11 8.40 -12.63
CA ASP A 175 -21.30 7.58 -12.89
C ASP A 175 -20.93 6.14 -13.29
N ALA A 176 -19.77 5.97 -13.91
CA ALA A 176 -19.22 4.67 -14.32
C ALA A 176 -18.30 4.04 -13.26
N ALA A 177 -18.24 4.57 -12.03
CA ALA A 177 -17.26 4.15 -11.02
C ALA A 177 -17.31 2.64 -10.70
N GLU A 178 -18.51 2.03 -10.73
CA GLU A 178 -18.71 0.60 -10.49
C GLU A 178 -18.07 -0.30 -11.57
N TYR A 179 -17.85 0.22 -12.78
CA TYR A 179 -17.22 -0.50 -13.90
C TYR A 179 -15.72 -0.21 -14.03
N ILE A 180 -15.16 0.67 -13.18
CA ILE A 180 -13.77 1.09 -13.24
C ILE A 180 -12.97 0.42 -12.13
N ILE A 181 -12.17 -0.57 -12.50
CA ILE A 181 -11.28 -1.26 -11.57
C ILE A 181 -9.93 -0.52 -11.55
N ARG A 182 -9.47 -0.16 -10.34
CA ARG A 182 -8.26 0.64 -10.16
C ARG A 182 -7.08 -0.15 -9.61
N GLN A 183 -7.31 -1.41 -9.32
CA GLN A 183 -6.29 -2.38 -8.91
C GLN A 183 -6.12 -3.40 -10.04
N ILE A 184 -4.98 -4.08 -10.09
CA ILE A 184 -4.78 -5.19 -11.02
C ILE A 184 -5.58 -6.39 -10.48
N PRO A 185 -6.61 -6.87 -11.19
CA PRO A 185 -7.36 -8.04 -10.76
C PRO A 185 -6.52 -9.31 -10.88
N ASP A 186 -6.88 -10.35 -10.13
CA ASP A 186 -6.32 -11.68 -10.36
C ASP A 186 -6.98 -12.33 -11.58
N PHE A 187 -6.35 -12.18 -12.73
CA PHE A 187 -6.78 -12.81 -13.99
C PHE A 187 -6.47 -14.31 -14.06
N HIS A 188 -5.69 -14.84 -13.09
CA HIS A 188 -5.37 -16.27 -12.98
C HIS A 188 -6.36 -17.01 -12.08
N ALA A 189 -7.14 -16.30 -11.28
CA ALA A 189 -8.17 -16.90 -10.45
C ALA A 189 -9.15 -17.73 -11.29
N PRO A 190 -9.76 -18.78 -10.72
CA PRO A 190 -10.79 -19.58 -11.39
C PRO A 190 -11.85 -18.69 -12.00
N LEU A 191 -12.33 -19.04 -13.21
CA LEU A 191 -13.30 -18.24 -13.97
C LEU A 191 -14.65 -18.05 -13.25
N VAL A 192 -14.90 -18.86 -12.22
CA VAL A 192 -16.08 -18.77 -11.35
C VAL A 192 -15.67 -19.12 -9.93
N THR A 193 -15.65 -18.14 -9.03
CA THR A 193 -15.56 -18.38 -7.59
C THR A 193 -16.76 -17.71 -6.93
N GLY A 194 -17.80 -18.49 -6.61
CA GLY A 194 -19.01 -17.97 -5.99
C GLY A 194 -19.78 -16.96 -6.86
N ASP A 195 -20.24 -15.87 -6.27
CA ASP A 195 -21.01 -14.81 -6.94
C ASP A 195 -20.18 -13.79 -7.74
N ALA A 196 -18.84 -13.91 -7.75
CA ALA A 196 -17.98 -13.01 -8.51
C ALA A 196 -17.86 -13.50 -9.96
N PRO A 197 -18.31 -12.71 -10.97
CA PRO A 197 -18.12 -13.08 -12.36
C PRO A 197 -16.63 -13.12 -12.68
N GLY A 198 -16.17 -14.23 -13.28
CA GLY A 198 -14.81 -14.32 -13.80
C GLY A 198 -14.57 -13.29 -14.91
N TRP A 199 -13.32 -13.01 -15.20
CA TRP A 199 -12.92 -12.05 -16.25
C TRP A 199 -13.03 -12.63 -17.67
N GLY A 200 -13.22 -13.93 -17.81
CA GLY A 200 -13.35 -14.62 -19.09
C GLY A 200 -14.61 -14.26 -19.86
N GLY A 201 -14.49 -14.10 -21.19
CA GLY A 201 -15.62 -13.77 -22.07
C GLY A 201 -16.08 -12.30 -22.04
N LEU A 202 -15.42 -11.45 -21.24
CA LEU A 202 -15.75 -10.04 -21.12
C LEU A 202 -15.10 -9.19 -22.21
N ARG A 203 -15.64 -7.98 -22.38
CA ARG A 203 -15.03 -6.89 -23.15
C ARG A 203 -14.33 -5.95 -22.17
N ILE A 204 -13.01 -5.95 -22.17
CA ILE A 204 -12.16 -5.24 -21.19
C ILE A 204 -11.48 -4.07 -21.89
N LEU A 205 -11.55 -2.88 -21.28
CA LEU A 205 -10.77 -1.72 -21.68
C LEU A 205 -9.65 -1.52 -20.65
N LEU A 206 -8.41 -1.76 -21.06
CA LEU A 206 -7.22 -1.43 -20.28
C LEU A 206 -6.78 -0.01 -20.62
N VAL A 207 -6.63 0.86 -19.61
CA VAL A 207 -6.24 2.26 -19.80
C VAL A 207 -4.91 2.56 -19.11
N GLY A 208 -3.96 3.10 -19.86
CA GLY A 208 -2.66 3.52 -19.35
C GLY A 208 -1.49 2.75 -19.96
N ALA A 209 -0.25 3.24 -19.76
CA ALA A 209 0.97 2.66 -20.27
C ALA A 209 2.06 2.48 -19.19
N GLY A 210 1.75 2.70 -17.92
CA GLY A 210 2.70 2.48 -16.80
C GLY A 210 2.88 0.99 -16.48
N HIS A 211 3.79 0.68 -15.56
CA HIS A 211 4.12 -0.70 -15.17
C HIS A 211 2.89 -1.53 -14.77
N SER A 212 1.95 -0.96 -14.00
CA SER A 212 0.71 -1.67 -13.64
C SER A 212 -0.13 -2.06 -14.87
N ALA A 213 -0.19 -1.19 -15.89
CA ALA A 213 -0.91 -1.51 -17.13
C ALA A 213 -0.16 -2.58 -17.94
N GLN A 214 1.16 -2.57 -17.95
CA GLN A 214 1.98 -3.59 -18.63
C GLN A 214 1.81 -4.95 -17.94
N THR A 215 1.84 -5.01 -16.61
CA THR A 215 1.56 -6.22 -15.84
C THR A 215 0.16 -6.76 -16.16
N ALA A 216 -0.86 -5.88 -16.09
CA ALA A 216 -2.23 -6.28 -16.44
C ALA A 216 -2.36 -6.75 -17.90
N ALA A 217 -1.67 -6.12 -18.86
CA ALA A 217 -1.70 -6.52 -20.25
C ALA A 217 -1.12 -7.93 -20.46
N ARG A 218 -0.01 -8.25 -19.77
CA ARG A 218 0.60 -9.59 -19.82
C ARG A 218 -0.38 -10.65 -19.29
N ASP A 219 -1.01 -10.38 -18.14
CA ASP A 219 -1.92 -11.32 -17.50
C ASP A 219 -3.22 -11.46 -18.32
N LEU A 220 -3.71 -10.37 -18.92
CA LEU A 220 -4.85 -10.38 -19.85
C LEU A 220 -4.54 -11.18 -21.14
N ALA A 221 -3.32 -11.12 -21.66
CA ALA A 221 -2.92 -11.95 -22.79
C ALA A 221 -3.04 -13.45 -22.45
N GLY A 222 -2.61 -13.85 -21.25
CA GLY A 222 -2.80 -15.19 -20.73
C GLY A 222 -4.29 -15.57 -20.58
N LEU A 223 -5.14 -14.63 -20.13
CA LEU A 223 -6.58 -14.86 -20.04
C LEU A 223 -7.22 -15.06 -21.42
N VAL A 224 -6.90 -14.21 -22.41
CA VAL A 224 -7.39 -14.34 -23.79
C VAL A 224 -6.99 -15.69 -24.41
N ALA A 225 -5.77 -16.15 -24.15
CA ALA A 225 -5.34 -17.47 -24.62
C ALA A 225 -6.16 -18.64 -24.02
N ARG A 226 -6.57 -18.52 -22.76
CA ARG A 226 -7.41 -19.53 -22.08
C ARG A 226 -8.91 -19.42 -22.44
N VAL A 227 -9.38 -18.19 -22.68
CA VAL A 227 -10.80 -17.89 -22.96
C VAL A 227 -10.88 -16.99 -24.20
N PRO A 228 -10.91 -17.59 -25.43
CA PRO A 228 -10.84 -16.85 -26.69
C PRO A 228 -11.96 -15.83 -26.96
N ASP A 229 -13.09 -15.96 -26.27
CA ASP A 229 -14.20 -14.99 -26.36
C ASP A 229 -13.94 -13.67 -25.61
N THR A 230 -12.88 -13.61 -24.79
CA THR A 230 -12.47 -12.38 -24.11
C THR A 230 -11.92 -11.39 -25.14
N ARG A 231 -12.35 -10.13 -25.03
CA ARG A 231 -11.88 -9.05 -25.91
C ARG A 231 -11.20 -7.97 -25.07
N VAL A 232 -9.96 -7.64 -25.40
CA VAL A 232 -9.18 -6.59 -24.73
C VAL A 232 -8.88 -5.46 -25.72
N THR A 233 -9.21 -4.25 -25.30
CA THR A 233 -8.77 -3.02 -25.97
C THR A 233 -7.81 -2.29 -25.04
N TRP A 234 -6.61 -1.99 -25.50
CA TRP A 234 -5.63 -1.26 -24.71
C TRP A 234 -5.51 0.19 -25.21
N ALA A 235 -5.93 1.13 -24.36
CA ALA A 235 -5.89 2.57 -24.66
C ALA A 235 -4.67 3.22 -23.99
N ILE A 236 -3.81 3.82 -24.79
CA ILE A 236 -2.62 4.56 -24.36
C ILE A 236 -2.61 5.96 -24.96
N ARG A 237 -1.90 6.90 -24.32
CA ARG A 237 -1.78 8.28 -24.83
C ARG A 237 -0.71 8.44 -25.90
N ALA A 238 0.33 7.62 -25.85
CA ALA A 238 1.38 7.59 -26.85
C ALA A 238 0.94 6.84 -28.11
N SER A 239 1.60 7.09 -29.24
CA SER A 239 1.35 6.37 -30.50
C SER A 239 1.75 4.89 -30.43
N GLU A 240 2.71 4.56 -29.57
CA GLU A 240 3.18 3.21 -29.33
C GLU A 240 3.40 2.97 -27.83
N PRO A 241 3.16 1.74 -27.32
CA PRO A 241 3.51 1.40 -25.94
C PRO A 241 5.02 1.31 -25.80
N THR A 242 5.58 2.01 -24.80
CA THR A 242 6.97 1.81 -24.37
C THR A 242 6.99 0.75 -23.28
N PHE A 243 7.65 -0.35 -23.53
CA PHE A 243 7.94 -1.38 -22.54
C PHE A 243 9.30 -1.05 -21.90
N GLY A 244 9.31 -0.82 -20.58
CA GLY A 244 10.52 -0.63 -19.79
C GLY A 244 11.00 -1.95 -19.21
#